data_52cf7cf4e299ce0442ed62301d47ba7f
#
_entry.id   52cf7cf4e299ce0442ed62301d47ba7f
#
_cell.length_a   1.000
_cell.length_b   1.000
_cell.length_c   1.000
_cell.angle_alpha   90.00
_cell.angle_beta   90.00
_cell.angle_gamma   90.00
#
_symmetry.space_group_name_H-M   'P 1'
#
loop_
_entity.id
_entity.type
_entity.pdbx_description
1 polymer ?
#
loop_
_entity_poly.entity_id
_entity_poly.type
_entity_poly.pdbx_seq_one_letter_code
_entity_poly.pdbx_strand_id
1 'polypeptide(L)'
;MSVFTPLARPELETFLAPYGLGRLLDFQGIAAGSENTNFFISLEQGEFVLTLVERGPVAEMPFFIELLDVLHDADLPVPYALRTTDGVALRTLAGKPALLQPRLAGKHIKDANAQHCAQVGELLGHLHLATQGEKVLERKTDRGLDWMLSEGAQLISHLNDTQQHLLQDALTEIEAQKADILALPRANVHADLFRDNAMFEGTHLTGLIDFYNACSGPMLYDVAIALNDWCSDADGVIDAPRARALLGAYAGLR
;
A
#
# COMPACT_ATOMS: atom_id res chain seq x y z
N MET A 1 12.28 13.75 -9.91
CA MET A 1 13.11 12.54 -10.15
C MET A 1 13.23 11.82 -8.83
N SER A 2 12.64 10.65 -8.72
CA SER A 2 12.62 9.86 -7.47
C SER A 2 13.67 8.73 -7.44
N VAL A 3 14.73 8.83 -8.25
CA VAL A 3 15.93 8.00 -8.09
C VAL A 3 16.90 8.78 -7.21
N PHE A 4 16.85 8.55 -5.91
CA PHE A 4 17.75 9.20 -4.95
C PHE A 4 19.13 8.54 -4.92
N THR A 5 19.19 7.23 -5.18
CA THR A 5 20.42 6.43 -5.22
C THR A 5 20.64 5.88 -6.63
N PRO A 6 21.53 6.46 -7.43
CA PRO A 6 21.91 5.90 -8.72
C PRO A 6 22.68 4.61 -8.54
N LEU A 7 22.46 3.63 -9.40
CA LEU A 7 23.14 2.33 -9.38
C LEU A 7 23.90 2.09 -10.71
N ALA A 8 25.05 1.45 -10.60
CA ALA A 8 25.80 1.00 -11.77
C ALA A 8 25.45 -0.45 -12.12
N ARG A 9 25.49 -0.80 -13.43
CA ARG A 9 25.22 -2.16 -13.90
C ARG A 9 26.02 -3.26 -13.17
N PRO A 10 27.36 -3.14 -12.96
CA PRO A 10 28.13 -4.18 -12.26
C PRO A 10 27.69 -4.40 -10.80
N GLU A 11 27.24 -3.33 -10.13
CA GLU A 11 26.73 -3.39 -8.77
C GLU A 11 25.39 -4.14 -8.71
N LEU A 12 24.50 -3.84 -9.67
CA LEU A 12 23.22 -4.56 -9.83
C LEU A 12 23.44 -6.04 -10.18
N GLU A 13 24.33 -6.37 -11.11
CA GLU A 13 24.64 -7.75 -11.49
C GLU A 13 25.15 -8.55 -10.27
N THR A 14 26.01 -7.95 -9.45
CA THR A 14 26.51 -8.56 -8.21
C THR A 14 25.39 -8.77 -7.18
N PHE A 15 24.50 -7.80 -7.05
CA PHE A 15 23.35 -7.88 -6.14
C PHE A 15 22.34 -8.94 -6.59
N LEU A 16 22.08 -9.04 -7.89
CA LEU A 16 21.04 -9.92 -8.46
C LEU A 16 21.49 -11.38 -8.60
N ALA A 17 22.79 -11.64 -8.73
CA ALA A 17 23.34 -12.99 -8.95
C ALA A 17 22.85 -14.05 -7.95
N PRO A 18 22.74 -13.79 -6.62
CA PRO A 18 22.26 -14.80 -5.65
C PRO A 18 20.79 -15.17 -5.77
N TYR A 19 19.97 -14.46 -6.56
CA TYR A 19 18.57 -14.82 -6.78
C TYR A 19 18.39 -15.98 -7.79
N GLY A 20 19.41 -16.28 -8.60
CA GLY A 20 19.34 -17.37 -9.58
C GLY A 20 18.39 -17.13 -10.74
N LEU A 21 18.02 -15.87 -11.02
CA LEU A 21 17.01 -15.49 -12.03
C LEU A 21 17.62 -15.19 -13.43
N GLY A 22 18.86 -15.60 -13.64
CA GLY A 22 19.57 -15.37 -14.91
C GLY A 22 20.26 -14.01 -14.98
N ARG A 23 20.72 -13.65 -16.18
CA ARG A 23 21.51 -12.42 -16.39
C ARG A 23 20.61 -11.18 -16.40
N LEU A 24 21.18 -10.04 -15.99
CA LEU A 24 20.57 -8.73 -16.14
C LEU A 24 20.56 -8.32 -17.62
N LEU A 25 19.36 -8.21 -18.18
CA LEU A 25 19.14 -7.75 -19.56
C LEU A 25 19.07 -6.24 -19.60
N ASP A 26 18.18 -5.63 -18.81
CA ASP A 26 17.99 -4.18 -18.75
C ASP A 26 17.58 -3.71 -17.35
N PHE A 27 17.76 -2.42 -17.08
CA PHE A 27 17.25 -1.77 -15.87
C PHE A 27 16.95 -0.30 -16.13
N GLN A 28 15.89 0.19 -15.50
CA GLN A 28 15.44 1.57 -15.64
C GLN A 28 14.94 2.13 -14.30
N GLY A 29 15.45 3.30 -13.91
CA GLY A 29 14.93 4.01 -12.74
C GLY A 29 13.50 4.46 -12.92
N ILE A 30 12.68 4.24 -11.89
CA ILE A 30 11.27 4.64 -11.86
C ILE A 30 11.19 6.08 -11.33
N ALA A 31 10.68 7.00 -12.17
CA ALA A 31 10.56 8.42 -11.81
C ALA A 31 9.36 8.71 -10.90
N ALA A 32 8.42 7.80 -10.77
CA ALA A 32 7.28 7.87 -9.86
C ALA A 32 7.65 7.40 -8.44
N GLY A 33 6.95 7.91 -7.42
CA GLY A 33 7.21 7.61 -6.01
C GLY A 33 7.99 8.74 -5.33
N SER A 34 7.78 8.92 -4.03
CA SER A 34 8.33 10.03 -3.24
C SER A 34 9.25 9.59 -2.11
N GLU A 35 9.25 8.32 -1.73
CA GLU A 35 9.89 7.85 -0.51
C GLU A 35 11.09 6.92 -0.76
N ASN A 36 11.03 6.07 -1.78
CA ASN A 36 12.02 5.05 -2.07
C ASN A 36 12.62 5.19 -3.48
N THR A 37 13.80 4.65 -3.68
CA THR A 37 14.39 4.51 -5.02
C THR A 37 13.95 3.18 -5.62
N ASN A 38 13.27 3.23 -6.75
CA ASN A 38 12.77 2.05 -7.44
C ASN A 38 13.37 1.92 -8.84
N PHE A 39 13.64 0.67 -9.26
CA PHE A 39 14.08 0.33 -10.61
C PHE A 39 13.24 -0.79 -11.19
N PHE A 40 12.82 -0.67 -12.44
CA PHE A 40 12.43 -1.82 -13.23
C PHE A 40 13.68 -2.61 -13.58
N ILE A 41 13.62 -3.93 -13.40
CA ILE A 41 14.73 -4.86 -13.64
C ILE A 41 14.22 -5.96 -14.58
N SER A 42 14.86 -6.10 -15.74
CA SER A 42 14.61 -7.19 -16.68
C SER A 42 15.70 -8.24 -16.56
N LEU A 43 15.34 -9.45 -16.14
CA LEU A 43 16.22 -10.61 -16.07
C LEU A 43 15.79 -11.67 -17.09
N GLU A 44 16.63 -12.67 -17.35
CA GLU A 44 16.27 -13.78 -18.27
C GLU A 44 14.99 -14.51 -17.86
N GLN A 45 14.66 -14.55 -16.57
CA GLN A 45 13.48 -15.26 -16.04
C GLN A 45 12.27 -14.36 -15.72
N GLY A 46 12.30 -13.08 -16.07
CA GLY A 46 11.13 -12.21 -15.90
C GLY A 46 11.44 -10.76 -15.62
N GLU A 47 10.35 -10.06 -15.27
CA GLU A 47 10.35 -8.63 -14.96
C GLU A 47 10.16 -8.43 -13.46
N PHE A 48 10.94 -7.52 -12.86
CA PHE A 48 10.98 -7.31 -11.42
C PHE A 48 11.03 -5.81 -11.10
N VAL A 49 10.76 -5.50 -9.84
CA VAL A 49 11.01 -4.19 -9.25
C VAL A 49 12.05 -4.35 -8.13
N LEU A 50 13.11 -3.58 -8.21
CA LEU A 50 14.10 -3.44 -7.14
C LEU A 50 13.78 -2.16 -6.38
N THR A 51 13.52 -2.29 -5.08
CA THR A 51 13.27 -1.16 -4.18
C THR A 51 14.44 -1.00 -3.21
N LEU A 52 15.04 0.20 -3.18
CA LEU A 52 15.95 0.62 -2.12
C LEU A 52 15.19 1.48 -1.13
N VAL A 53 15.18 1.09 0.13
CA VAL A 53 14.51 1.81 1.20
C VAL A 53 15.38 3.02 1.59
N GLU A 54 14.92 4.21 1.21
CA GLU A 54 15.66 5.45 1.42
C GLU A 54 15.39 6.05 2.81
N ARG A 55 14.17 5.84 3.32
CA ARG A 55 13.68 6.40 4.56
C ARG A 55 12.86 5.37 5.33
N GLY A 56 12.73 5.60 6.62
CA GLY A 56 11.94 4.76 7.52
C GLY A 56 12.79 3.76 8.33
N PRO A 57 12.18 3.17 9.35
CA PRO A 57 12.87 2.28 10.27
C PRO A 57 13.14 0.92 9.59
N VAL A 58 14.39 0.62 9.34
CA VAL A 58 14.83 -0.69 8.81
C VAL A 58 14.31 -1.84 9.68
N ALA A 59 14.13 -1.59 10.97
CA ALA A 59 13.60 -2.56 11.94
C ALA A 59 12.15 -2.99 11.64
N GLU A 60 11.39 -2.23 10.85
CA GLU A 60 10.03 -2.57 10.45
C GLU A 60 9.95 -3.39 9.15
N MET A 61 11.05 -3.48 8.39
CA MET A 61 11.07 -4.24 7.14
C MET A 61 10.62 -5.72 7.28
N PRO A 62 10.94 -6.44 8.37
CA PRO A 62 10.42 -7.80 8.57
C PRO A 62 8.89 -7.86 8.57
N PHE A 63 8.19 -6.88 9.17
CA PHE A 63 6.74 -6.82 9.16
C PHE A 63 6.17 -6.74 7.72
N PHE A 64 6.71 -5.85 6.88
CA PHE A 64 6.23 -5.69 5.50
C PHE A 64 6.50 -6.93 4.66
N ILE A 65 7.66 -7.58 4.84
CA ILE A 65 8.00 -8.82 4.15
C ILE A 65 7.03 -9.93 4.54
N GLU A 66 6.82 -10.13 5.85
CA GLU A 66 5.90 -11.14 6.38
C GLU A 66 4.46 -10.91 5.95
N LEU A 67 3.98 -9.66 6.00
CA LEU A 67 2.64 -9.30 5.54
C LEU A 67 2.45 -9.65 4.05
N LEU A 68 3.39 -9.26 3.21
CA LEU A 68 3.30 -9.53 1.77
C LEU A 68 3.41 -11.03 1.45
N ASP A 69 4.17 -11.81 2.23
CA ASP A 69 4.21 -13.27 2.12
C ASP A 69 2.84 -13.88 2.49
N VAL A 70 2.23 -13.46 3.61
CA VAL A 70 0.89 -13.92 4.03
C VAL A 70 -0.18 -13.61 2.96
N LEU A 71 -0.12 -12.42 2.37
CA LEU A 71 -1.07 -12.01 1.32
C LEU A 71 -0.83 -12.78 0.02
N HIS A 72 0.42 -13.01 -0.36
CA HIS A 72 0.78 -13.82 -1.52
C HIS A 72 0.35 -15.29 -1.35
N ASP A 73 0.57 -15.89 -0.17
CA ASP A 73 0.15 -17.25 0.15
C ASP A 73 -1.40 -17.40 0.16
N ALA A 74 -2.11 -16.28 0.30
CA ALA A 74 -3.56 -16.20 0.16
C ALA A 74 -4.02 -15.84 -1.27
N ASP A 75 -3.16 -16.00 -2.28
CA ASP A 75 -3.40 -15.73 -3.70
C ASP A 75 -3.77 -14.27 -4.03
N LEU A 76 -3.41 -13.29 -3.18
CA LEU A 76 -3.59 -11.88 -3.53
C LEU A 76 -2.46 -11.39 -4.45
N PRO A 77 -2.78 -10.53 -5.43
CA PRO A 77 -1.80 -10.00 -6.36
C PRO A 77 -0.95 -8.88 -5.73
N VAL A 78 0.01 -9.25 -4.91
CA VAL A 78 0.88 -8.33 -4.17
C VAL A 78 2.36 -8.54 -4.52
N PRO A 79 3.22 -7.51 -4.40
CA PRO A 79 4.64 -7.60 -4.71
C PRO A 79 5.42 -8.19 -3.53
N TYR A 80 5.36 -9.50 -3.33
CA TYR A 80 6.10 -10.19 -2.27
C TYR A 80 7.61 -10.14 -2.49
N ALA A 81 8.40 -10.25 -1.41
CA ALA A 81 9.85 -10.19 -1.49
C ALA A 81 10.44 -11.52 -1.98
N LEU A 82 11.11 -11.49 -3.14
CA LEU A 82 11.86 -12.63 -3.64
C LEU A 82 13.04 -12.94 -2.71
N ARG A 83 13.33 -14.23 -2.58
CA ARG A 83 14.45 -14.69 -1.77
C ARG A 83 15.60 -15.17 -2.64
N THR A 84 16.80 -14.93 -2.18
CA THR A 84 18.00 -15.53 -2.74
C THR A 84 17.99 -17.05 -2.59
N THR A 85 18.89 -17.75 -3.26
CA THR A 85 18.98 -19.23 -3.19
C THR A 85 19.30 -19.76 -1.79
N ASP A 86 19.82 -18.91 -0.90
CA ASP A 86 20.05 -19.18 0.52
C ASP A 86 18.92 -18.63 1.44
N GLY A 87 17.80 -18.19 0.87
CA GLY A 87 16.58 -17.83 1.58
C GLY A 87 16.50 -16.39 2.11
N VAL A 88 17.43 -15.50 1.74
CA VAL A 88 17.47 -14.12 2.21
C VAL A 88 16.58 -13.22 1.35
N ALA A 89 15.56 -12.57 1.96
CA ALA A 89 14.69 -11.60 1.30
C ALA A 89 15.25 -10.17 1.35
N LEU A 90 15.57 -9.67 2.55
CA LEU A 90 16.10 -8.32 2.75
C LEU A 90 17.62 -8.31 2.64
N ARG A 91 18.13 -7.57 1.67
CA ARG A 91 19.58 -7.45 1.45
C ARG A 91 20.02 -5.99 1.51
N THR A 92 21.33 -5.77 1.40
CA THR A 92 21.91 -4.42 1.35
C THR A 92 22.47 -4.15 -0.04
N LEU A 93 22.12 -2.99 -0.62
CA LEU A 93 22.66 -2.48 -1.89
C LEU A 93 22.96 -1.00 -1.72
N ALA A 94 24.14 -0.56 -2.13
CA ALA A 94 24.62 0.82 -1.94
C ALA A 94 24.44 1.33 -0.48
N GLY A 95 24.67 0.44 0.51
CA GLY A 95 24.54 0.76 1.94
C GLY A 95 23.11 0.88 2.45
N LYS A 96 22.07 0.54 1.65
CA LYS A 96 20.66 0.64 2.01
C LYS A 96 19.96 -0.71 1.97
N PRO A 97 18.89 -0.91 2.76
CA PRO A 97 18.04 -2.08 2.63
C PRO A 97 17.43 -2.14 1.24
N ALA A 98 17.44 -3.32 0.63
CA ALA A 98 16.93 -3.52 -0.71
C ALA A 98 16.13 -4.81 -0.84
N LEU A 99 15.03 -4.75 -1.58
CA LEU A 99 14.12 -5.84 -1.89
C LEU A 99 14.00 -6.01 -3.40
N LEU A 100 14.00 -7.26 -3.87
CA LEU A 100 13.62 -7.60 -5.23
C LEU A 100 12.21 -8.22 -5.18
N GLN A 101 11.29 -7.71 -6.00
CA GLN A 101 9.88 -8.08 -6.01
C GLN A 101 9.43 -8.38 -7.45
N PRO A 102 8.40 -9.23 -7.69
CA PRO A 102 7.81 -9.38 -9.01
C PRO A 102 7.23 -8.04 -9.48
N ARG A 103 7.41 -7.74 -10.76
CA ARG A 103 6.71 -6.62 -11.39
C ARG A 103 5.27 -7.05 -11.69
N LEU A 104 4.30 -6.43 -11.02
CA LEU A 104 2.89 -6.69 -11.26
C LEU A 104 2.47 -6.12 -12.62
N ALA A 105 1.57 -6.83 -13.29
CA ALA A 105 1.04 -6.42 -14.60
C ALA A 105 0.04 -5.28 -14.47
N GLY A 106 -0.28 -4.63 -15.59
CA GLY A 106 -1.29 -3.58 -15.62
C GLY A 106 -0.74 -2.18 -15.40
N LYS A 107 -1.65 -1.25 -15.14
CA LYS A 107 -1.36 0.16 -14.89
C LYS A 107 -2.43 0.81 -14.02
N HIS A 108 -2.11 1.94 -13.41
CA HIS A 108 -3.07 2.74 -12.64
C HIS A 108 -4.18 3.27 -13.53
N ILE A 109 -5.38 3.41 -12.97
CA ILE A 109 -6.53 4.01 -13.64
C ILE A 109 -6.83 5.38 -13.04
N LYS A 110 -7.20 6.34 -13.89
CA LYS A 110 -7.62 7.67 -13.44
C LYS A 110 -9.11 7.71 -13.14
N ASP A 111 -9.91 7.11 -14.02
CA ASP A 111 -11.37 7.17 -13.97
C ASP A 111 -11.91 5.79 -13.59
N ALA A 112 -12.23 5.63 -12.30
CA ALA A 112 -12.82 4.40 -11.79
C ALA A 112 -14.31 4.32 -12.19
N ASN A 113 -14.76 3.13 -12.57
CA ASN A 113 -16.16 2.79 -12.74
C ASN A 113 -16.63 1.77 -11.69
N ALA A 114 -17.92 1.40 -11.70
CA ALA A 114 -18.47 0.47 -10.72
C ALA A 114 -17.80 -0.93 -10.74
N GLN A 115 -17.29 -1.39 -11.90
CA GLN A 115 -16.58 -2.68 -11.98
C GLN A 115 -15.21 -2.60 -11.30
N HIS A 116 -14.46 -1.51 -11.50
CA HIS A 116 -13.21 -1.27 -10.77
C HIS A 116 -13.45 -1.23 -9.25
N CYS A 117 -14.49 -0.51 -8.81
CA CYS A 117 -14.85 -0.41 -7.40
C CYS A 117 -15.25 -1.77 -6.79
N ALA A 118 -15.95 -2.62 -7.55
CA ALA A 118 -16.26 -3.99 -7.11
C ALA A 118 -14.98 -4.82 -6.91
N GLN A 119 -14.04 -4.76 -7.85
CA GLN A 119 -12.75 -5.46 -7.72
C GLN A 119 -11.93 -4.99 -6.51
N VAL A 120 -11.95 -3.69 -6.22
CA VAL A 120 -11.30 -3.12 -5.01
C VAL A 120 -11.97 -3.61 -3.74
N GLY A 121 -13.32 -3.64 -3.71
CA GLY A 121 -14.07 -4.16 -2.57
C GLY A 121 -13.79 -5.64 -2.31
N GLU A 122 -13.75 -6.45 -3.36
CA GLU A 122 -13.42 -7.87 -3.30
C GLU A 122 -11.98 -8.09 -2.78
N LEU A 123 -11.00 -7.35 -3.35
CA LEU A 123 -9.61 -7.40 -2.90
C LEU A 123 -9.47 -7.07 -1.41
N LEU A 124 -10.08 -5.98 -0.95
CA LEU A 124 -10.08 -5.60 0.47
C LEU A 124 -10.69 -6.68 1.36
N GLY A 125 -11.80 -7.28 0.91
CA GLY A 125 -12.41 -8.39 1.63
C GLY A 125 -11.44 -9.57 1.83
N HIS A 126 -10.77 -9.98 0.78
CA HIS A 126 -9.77 -11.05 0.82
C HIS A 126 -8.54 -10.68 1.67
N LEU A 127 -8.03 -9.45 1.55
CA LEU A 127 -6.91 -8.96 2.36
C LEU A 127 -7.23 -9.04 3.86
N HIS A 128 -8.39 -8.53 4.26
CA HIS A 128 -8.81 -8.56 5.65
C HIS A 128 -9.09 -9.99 6.16
N LEU A 129 -9.67 -10.87 5.33
CA LEU A 129 -9.86 -12.28 5.69
C LEU A 129 -8.55 -13.03 5.89
N ALA A 130 -7.54 -12.74 5.05
CA ALA A 130 -6.22 -13.35 5.16
C ALA A 130 -5.46 -12.96 6.43
N THR A 131 -5.76 -11.78 6.99
CA THR A 131 -4.97 -11.15 8.06
C THR A 131 -5.76 -10.82 9.33
N GLN A 132 -7.00 -11.32 9.51
CA GLN A 132 -7.81 -11.06 10.71
C GLN A 132 -7.61 -12.08 11.83
N GLY A 133 -8.09 -11.75 13.03
CA GLY A 133 -8.06 -12.64 14.19
C GLY A 133 -6.64 -12.92 14.68
N GLU A 134 -6.28 -14.18 14.87
CA GLU A 134 -4.94 -14.59 15.33
C GLU A 134 -3.85 -14.41 14.27
N LYS A 135 -4.23 -14.11 13.01
CA LYS A 135 -3.30 -13.87 11.91
C LYS A 135 -2.86 -12.41 11.80
N VAL A 136 -3.35 -11.53 12.64
CA VAL A 136 -2.96 -10.11 12.64
C VAL A 136 -1.48 -10.00 13.03
N LEU A 137 -0.69 -9.44 12.11
CA LEU A 137 0.68 -9.05 12.40
C LEU A 137 0.67 -7.66 13.05
N GLU A 138 1.24 -7.56 14.25
CA GLU A 138 1.17 -6.33 15.02
C GLU A 138 2.19 -5.28 14.55
N ARG A 139 1.69 -4.19 14.01
CA ARG A 139 2.43 -2.96 13.74
C ARG A 139 1.52 -1.76 14.02
N LYS A 140 1.98 -0.84 14.86
CA LYS A 140 1.29 0.42 15.11
C LYS A 140 1.61 1.41 14.00
N THR A 141 0.59 2.15 13.55
CA THR A 141 0.81 3.28 12.67
C THR A 141 1.22 4.52 13.47
N ASP A 142 2.14 5.30 12.91
CA ASP A 142 2.49 6.63 13.45
C ASP A 142 1.44 7.70 13.10
N ARG A 143 0.51 7.38 12.17
CA ARG A 143 -0.53 8.28 11.67
C ARG A 143 -1.94 7.81 12.04
N GLY A 144 -2.11 7.25 13.24
CA GLY A 144 -3.40 6.82 13.77
C GLY A 144 -4.25 7.97 14.31
N LEU A 145 -5.38 7.63 14.95
CA LEU A 145 -6.34 8.61 15.46
C LEU A 145 -5.70 9.62 16.43
N ASP A 146 -4.78 9.18 17.30
CA ASP A 146 -4.08 10.08 18.23
C ASP A 146 -3.23 11.11 17.50
N TRP A 147 -2.55 10.70 16.44
CA TRP A 147 -1.80 11.61 15.58
C TRP A 147 -2.73 12.59 14.86
N MET A 148 -3.84 12.12 14.28
CA MET A 148 -4.82 12.98 13.61
C MET A 148 -5.37 14.06 14.53
N LEU A 149 -5.70 13.70 15.78
CA LEU A 149 -6.19 14.63 16.79
C LEU A 149 -5.12 15.65 17.19
N SER A 150 -3.90 15.20 17.43
CA SER A 150 -2.79 16.07 17.84
C SER A 150 -2.36 17.04 16.74
N GLU A 151 -2.10 16.54 15.53
CA GLU A 151 -1.67 17.36 14.40
C GLU A 151 -2.79 18.28 13.91
N GLY A 152 -4.03 17.76 13.86
CA GLY A 152 -5.20 18.56 13.50
C GLY A 152 -5.37 19.77 14.43
N ALA A 153 -5.23 19.59 15.75
CA ALA A 153 -5.31 20.67 16.71
C ALA A 153 -4.23 21.75 16.50
N GLN A 154 -3.01 21.36 16.11
CA GLN A 154 -1.92 22.30 15.82
C GLN A 154 -2.16 23.10 14.53
N LEU A 155 -2.83 22.50 13.53
CA LEU A 155 -3.08 23.13 12.25
C LEU A 155 -4.19 24.18 12.27
N ILE A 156 -5.11 24.16 13.25
CA ILE A 156 -6.26 25.06 13.33
C ILE A 156 -5.85 26.54 13.15
N SER A 157 -4.80 26.98 13.83
CA SER A 157 -4.35 28.38 13.78
C SER A 157 -3.78 28.81 12.42
N HIS A 158 -3.53 27.90 11.51
CA HIS A 158 -2.97 28.14 10.16
C HIS A 158 -4.04 28.21 9.08
N LEU A 159 -5.31 27.99 9.43
CA LEU A 159 -6.45 27.91 8.51
C LEU A 159 -7.31 29.18 8.57
N ASN A 160 -8.11 29.43 7.54
CA ASN A 160 -9.15 30.47 7.59
C ASN A 160 -10.35 30.01 8.43
N ASP A 161 -11.24 30.94 8.82
CA ASP A 161 -12.35 30.69 9.74
C ASP A 161 -13.24 29.49 9.33
N THR A 162 -13.58 29.38 8.04
CA THR A 162 -14.41 28.27 7.53
C THR A 162 -13.69 26.93 7.67
N GLN A 163 -12.41 26.88 7.33
CA GLN A 163 -11.59 25.67 7.46
C GLN A 163 -11.34 25.30 8.92
N GLN A 164 -11.18 26.30 9.80
CA GLN A 164 -11.05 26.08 11.25
C GLN A 164 -12.28 25.36 11.81
N HIS A 165 -13.48 25.89 11.51
CA HIS A 165 -14.73 25.27 11.97
C HIS A 165 -14.86 23.83 11.47
N LEU A 166 -14.63 23.60 10.17
CA LEU A 166 -14.69 22.26 9.58
C LEU A 166 -13.71 21.28 10.26
N LEU A 167 -12.47 21.70 10.49
CA LEU A 167 -11.48 20.84 11.15
C LEU A 167 -11.84 20.61 12.62
N GLN A 168 -12.31 21.62 13.36
CA GLN A 168 -12.74 21.48 14.75
C GLN A 168 -13.92 20.50 14.90
N ASP A 169 -14.91 20.58 14.00
CA ASP A 169 -16.05 19.68 13.99
C ASP A 169 -15.58 18.24 13.73
N ALA A 170 -14.71 18.03 12.72
CA ALA A 170 -14.14 16.70 12.42
C ALA A 170 -13.33 16.12 13.58
N LEU A 171 -12.48 16.93 14.24
CA LEU A 171 -11.70 16.47 15.40
C LEU A 171 -12.61 16.12 16.58
N THR A 172 -13.66 16.91 16.82
CA THR A 172 -14.64 16.66 17.87
C THR A 172 -15.37 15.33 17.63
N GLU A 173 -15.76 15.06 16.39
CA GLU A 173 -16.42 13.80 16.03
C GLU A 173 -15.49 12.60 16.16
N ILE A 174 -14.24 12.71 15.68
CA ILE A 174 -13.22 11.66 15.83
C ILE A 174 -12.98 11.35 17.32
N GLU A 175 -12.81 12.35 18.16
CA GLU A 175 -12.58 12.13 19.60
C GLU A 175 -13.79 11.47 20.26
N ALA A 176 -15.01 11.88 19.91
CA ALA A 176 -16.25 11.30 20.46
C ALA A 176 -16.43 9.82 20.06
N GLN A 177 -16.02 9.45 18.86
CA GLN A 177 -16.17 8.07 18.31
C GLN A 177 -14.94 7.19 18.50
N LYS A 178 -13.82 7.73 18.99
CA LYS A 178 -12.53 7.05 19.06
C LYS A 178 -12.58 5.68 19.72
N ALA A 179 -13.26 5.58 20.86
CA ALA A 179 -13.38 4.30 21.57
C ALA A 179 -14.12 3.25 20.74
N ASP A 180 -15.20 3.64 20.08
CA ASP A 180 -16.01 2.76 19.23
C ASP A 180 -15.23 2.34 17.98
N ILE A 181 -14.52 3.27 17.35
CA ILE A 181 -13.66 2.97 16.19
C ILE A 181 -12.58 1.95 16.57
N LEU A 182 -11.92 2.13 17.72
CA LEU A 182 -10.85 1.22 18.17
C LEU A 182 -11.38 -0.16 18.60
N ALA A 183 -12.68 -0.29 18.92
CA ALA A 183 -13.34 -1.54 19.25
C ALA A 183 -13.81 -2.33 18.01
N LEU A 184 -13.75 -1.74 16.79
CA LEU A 184 -14.14 -2.41 15.56
C LEU A 184 -13.26 -3.63 15.24
N PRO A 185 -13.77 -4.59 14.45
CA PRO A 185 -12.98 -5.72 13.98
C PRO A 185 -11.67 -5.27 13.29
N ARG A 186 -10.57 -5.96 13.63
CA ARG A 186 -9.21 -5.61 13.20
C ARG A 186 -8.63 -6.66 12.27
N ALA A 187 -7.79 -6.17 11.35
CA ALA A 187 -6.92 -6.95 10.49
C ALA A 187 -5.61 -6.17 10.25
N ASN A 188 -4.73 -6.69 9.40
CA ASN A 188 -3.77 -5.80 8.77
C ASN A 188 -4.50 -5.02 7.68
N VAL A 189 -4.34 -3.71 7.72
CA VAL A 189 -4.92 -2.77 6.75
C VAL A 189 -3.81 -2.23 5.87
N HIS A 190 -4.15 -1.94 4.62
CA HIS A 190 -3.22 -1.27 3.68
C HIS A 190 -2.94 0.18 4.10
N ALA A 191 -3.98 0.84 4.58
CA ALA A 191 -3.99 2.21 5.08
C ALA A 191 -3.62 3.30 4.05
N ASP A 192 -3.58 2.93 2.74
CA ASP A 192 -3.25 3.85 1.64
C ASP A 192 -3.81 3.36 0.29
N LEU A 193 -4.99 2.71 0.28
CA LEU A 193 -5.56 2.14 -0.94
C LEU A 193 -6.22 3.20 -1.83
N PHE A 194 -5.39 4.05 -2.42
CA PHE A 194 -5.76 5.00 -3.47
C PHE A 194 -5.63 4.38 -4.87
N ARG A 195 -6.16 5.07 -5.89
CA ARG A 195 -6.13 4.61 -7.29
C ARG A 195 -4.73 4.43 -7.86
N ASP A 196 -3.74 5.16 -7.36
CA ASP A 196 -2.33 5.05 -7.75
C ASP A 196 -1.59 3.90 -7.05
N ASN A 197 -2.23 3.19 -6.12
CA ASN A 197 -1.69 2.00 -5.47
C ASN A 197 -2.31 0.70 -5.97
N ALA A 198 -3.21 0.76 -6.97
CA ALA A 198 -3.81 -0.43 -7.60
C ALA A 198 -3.52 -0.48 -9.10
N MET A 199 -3.25 -1.68 -9.60
CA MET A 199 -2.93 -1.97 -11.00
C MET A 199 -4.08 -2.71 -11.67
N PHE A 200 -4.38 -2.34 -12.92
CA PHE A 200 -5.48 -2.93 -13.68
C PHE A 200 -5.10 -3.24 -15.14
N GLU A 201 -5.67 -4.31 -15.68
CA GLU A 201 -5.79 -4.59 -17.11
C GLU A 201 -7.27 -4.55 -17.48
N GLY A 202 -7.68 -3.50 -18.19
CA GLY A 202 -9.10 -3.22 -18.39
C GLY A 202 -9.79 -2.98 -17.04
N THR A 203 -10.80 -3.80 -16.71
CA THR A 203 -11.50 -3.76 -15.42
C THR A 203 -11.04 -4.83 -14.43
N HIS A 204 -10.06 -5.64 -14.80
CA HIS A 204 -9.50 -6.69 -13.95
C HIS A 204 -8.36 -6.12 -13.10
N LEU A 205 -8.44 -6.25 -11.78
CA LEU A 205 -7.40 -5.85 -10.85
C LEU A 205 -6.26 -6.88 -10.92
N THR A 206 -5.04 -6.40 -11.19
CA THR A 206 -3.85 -7.23 -11.40
C THR A 206 -2.78 -7.01 -10.36
N GLY A 207 -2.94 -6.00 -9.49
CA GLY A 207 -1.95 -5.74 -8.47
C GLY A 207 -2.37 -4.69 -7.45
N LEU A 208 -1.85 -4.86 -6.24
CA LEU A 208 -1.89 -3.89 -5.16
C LEU A 208 -0.45 -3.63 -4.69
N ILE A 209 -0.03 -2.37 -4.66
CA ILE A 209 1.35 -1.96 -4.35
C ILE A 209 1.38 -0.94 -3.21
N ASP A 210 2.57 -0.64 -2.72
CA ASP A 210 2.84 0.40 -1.71
C ASP A 210 2.24 0.11 -0.31
N PHE A 211 2.70 -0.97 0.31
CA PHE A 211 2.28 -1.40 1.64
C PHE A 211 3.01 -0.68 2.80
N TYR A 212 3.81 0.36 2.55
CA TYR A 212 4.63 0.98 3.61
C TYR A 212 3.81 1.71 4.69
N ASN A 213 2.53 2.02 4.42
CA ASN A 213 1.57 2.50 5.42
C ASN A 213 0.82 1.37 6.16
N ALA A 214 0.95 0.11 5.70
CA ALA A 214 0.22 -1.01 6.28
C ALA A 214 0.49 -1.18 7.78
N CYS A 215 -0.56 -1.46 8.53
CA CYS A 215 -0.48 -1.60 9.99
C CYS A 215 -1.60 -2.53 10.50
N SER A 216 -1.59 -2.84 11.80
CA SER A 216 -2.73 -3.49 12.45
C SER A 216 -3.78 -2.44 12.86
N GLY A 217 -5.00 -2.54 12.34
CA GLY A 217 -6.01 -1.52 12.56
C GLY A 217 -7.45 -1.96 12.30
N PRO A 218 -8.42 -1.08 12.57
CA PRO A 218 -9.82 -1.33 12.22
C PRO A 218 -9.98 -1.48 10.70
N MET A 219 -10.60 -2.57 10.25
CA MET A 219 -10.85 -2.83 8.83
C MET A 219 -11.65 -1.72 8.15
N LEU A 220 -12.52 -1.05 8.90
CA LEU A 220 -13.32 0.09 8.41
C LEU A 220 -12.44 1.23 7.87
N TYR A 221 -11.21 1.38 8.37
CA TYR A 221 -10.29 2.43 7.92
C TYR A 221 -9.95 2.30 6.43
N ASP A 222 -9.60 1.10 5.98
CA ASP A 222 -9.34 0.84 4.55
C ASP A 222 -10.59 1.04 3.69
N VAL A 223 -11.73 0.59 4.17
CA VAL A 223 -13.01 0.77 3.47
C VAL A 223 -13.33 2.26 3.31
N ALA A 224 -13.08 3.07 4.34
CA ALA A 224 -13.30 4.51 4.29
C ALA A 224 -12.34 5.20 3.29
N ILE A 225 -11.05 4.84 3.28
CA ILE A 225 -10.08 5.35 2.31
C ILE A 225 -10.53 5.01 0.88
N ALA A 226 -10.86 3.73 0.64
CA ALA A 226 -11.29 3.29 -0.68
C ALA A 226 -12.59 3.96 -1.13
N LEU A 227 -13.58 4.14 -0.25
CA LEU A 227 -14.80 4.87 -0.58
C LEU A 227 -14.50 6.32 -1.00
N ASN A 228 -13.66 7.01 -0.24
CA ASN A 228 -13.33 8.41 -0.51
C ASN A 228 -12.59 8.60 -1.83
N ASP A 229 -11.61 7.76 -2.16
CA ASP A 229 -10.84 7.93 -3.39
C ASP A 229 -11.54 7.30 -4.60
N TRP A 230 -12.00 6.05 -4.49
CA TRP A 230 -12.55 5.30 -5.62
C TRP A 230 -13.97 5.69 -6.00
N CYS A 231 -14.75 6.15 -5.03
CA CYS A 231 -16.18 6.39 -5.21
C CYS A 231 -16.55 7.88 -5.23
N SER A 232 -15.62 8.81 -5.02
CA SER A 232 -15.90 10.24 -5.13
C SER A 232 -15.66 10.77 -6.55
N ASP A 233 -16.41 11.78 -6.93
CA ASP A 233 -16.19 12.59 -8.11
C ASP A 233 -15.19 13.72 -7.84
N ALA A 234 -14.98 14.61 -8.84
CA ALA A 234 -14.06 15.73 -8.73
C ALA A 234 -14.49 16.79 -7.69
N ASP A 235 -15.77 16.82 -7.34
CA ASP A 235 -16.35 17.75 -6.34
C ASP A 235 -16.38 17.11 -4.93
N GLY A 236 -15.89 15.87 -4.78
CA GLY A 236 -15.87 15.13 -3.53
C GLY A 236 -17.22 14.47 -3.19
N VAL A 237 -18.15 14.40 -4.14
CA VAL A 237 -19.45 13.76 -3.92
C VAL A 237 -19.35 12.26 -4.17
N ILE A 238 -19.86 11.46 -3.24
CA ILE A 238 -19.88 10.01 -3.37
C ILE A 238 -20.83 9.56 -4.49
N ASP A 239 -20.30 8.89 -5.50
CA ASP A 239 -21.05 8.21 -6.55
C ASP A 239 -21.70 6.94 -6.01
N ALA A 240 -23.03 6.97 -5.87
CA ALA A 240 -23.76 5.88 -5.24
C ALA A 240 -23.68 4.52 -5.97
N PRO A 241 -23.66 4.44 -7.31
CA PRO A 241 -23.34 3.20 -8.03
C PRO A 241 -21.98 2.61 -7.70
N ARG A 242 -20.91 3.43 -7.71
CA ARG A 242 -19.56 3.00 -7.37
C ARG A 242 -19.45 2.52 -5.91
N ALA A 243 -20.00 3.31 -4.97
CA ALA A 243 -20.02 2.96 -3.56
C ALA A 243 -20.76 1.65 -3.28
N ARG A 244 -21.95 1.45 -3.90
CA ARG A 244 -22.69 0.17 -3.78
C ARG A 244 -21.91 -1.01 -4.35
N ALA A 245 -21.18 -0.83 -5.44
CA ALA A 245 -20.38 -1.89 -6.05
C ALA A 245 -19.21 -2.31 -5.11
N LEU A 246 -18.48 -1.34 -4.57
CA LEU A 246 -17.38 -1.59 -3.63
C LEU A 246 -17.87 -2.27 -2.36
N LEU A 247 -18.86 -1.65 -1.69
CA LEU A 247 -19.38 -2.18 -0.43
C LEU A 247 -20.09 -3.53 -0.60
N GLY A 248 -20.81 -3.73 -1.71
CA GLY A 248 -21.48 -4.99 -2.01
C GLY A 248 -20.49 -6.13 -2.21
N ALA A 249 -19.40 -5.91 -2.94
CA ALA A 249 -18.35 -6.89 -3.14
C ALA A 249 -17.60 -7.20 -1.84
N TYR A 250 -17.25 -6.18 -1.06
CA TYR A 250 -16.61 -6.34 0.24
C TYR A 250 -17.48 -7.12 1.23
N ALA A 251 -18.76 -6.75 1.38
CA ALA A 251 -19.70 -7.40 2.31
C ALA A 251 -20.09 -8.82 1.89
N GLY A 252 -20.01 -9.13 0.59
CA GLY A 252 -20.30 -10.47 0.08
C GLY A 252 -19.32 -11.56 0.52
N LEU A 253 -18.17 -11.18 1.03
CA LEU A 253 -17.12 -12.07 1.54
C LEU A 253 -17.15 -12.21 3.09
N ARG A 254 -18.05 -11.51 3.78
CA ARG A 254 -18.00 -11.35 5.25
C ARG A 254 -19.33 -11.63 5.91
#